data_82ed011cb43205d06165f240c8e7e918
#
_entry.id   82ed011cb43205d06165f240c8e7e918
#
_cell.length_a   1.000
_cell.length_b   1.000
_cell.length_c   1.000
_cell.angle_alpha   90.00
_cell.angle_beta   90.00
_cell.angle_gamma   90.00
#
_symmetry.space_group_name_H-M   'P 1'
#
loop_
_entity.id
_entity.type
_entity.pdbx_description
1 polymer ?
#
loop_
_entity_poly.entity_id
_entity_poly.type
_entity_poly.pdbx_seq_one_letter_code
_entity_poly.pdbx_strand_id
1 'polypeptide(L)'
;MEELDAKKVFTDTKDYPLSIIKEMFDDGDIIPQPDYQRDYIMDEKKASKLIESVLLRIPIPTVYLCEESDGTLSIIDGQQRLTSFVKFLKNEITLKNLEEYTDFNGKKFMDLDKTVQRTIKNTSIHSIVIKKESQELKYEIFARLNQGSTSLKPQELRNCIYRGSFNNMLEDISRSNKTLAFLIGAENKRKSYQEMVLRYFALKNWQEYSSSIAKTLNLYMEKHQNDSKEEIEKLKKEFNSNIDIIKQVLGKDAFFGYDREKRKMMNKFSGSTYDSIIIAFSMFNNHDIMVHSDQIRQKIKEMKKE
;
A
#
# COMPACT_ATOMS: atom_id res chain seq x y z
N MET A 1 10.09 -28.25 18.53
CA MET A 1 9.14 -28.65 17.48
C MET A 1 7.90 -27.73 17.46
N GLU A 2 7.33 -27.35 18.59
CA GLU A 2 6.18 -26.43 18.66
C GLU A 2 6.45 -25.04 18.05
N GLU A 3 7.64 -24.48 18.23
CA GLU A 3 8.02 -23.19 17.60
C GLU A 3 8.17 -23.25 16.06
N LEU A 4 8.46 -24.42 15.50
CA LEU A 4 8.53 -24.63 14.05
C LEU A 4 7.14 -24.81 13.43
N ASP A 5 6.18 -25.33 14.20
CA ASP A 5 4.80 -25.48 13.75
C ASP A 5 4.02 -24.14 13.79
N ALA A 6 4.37 -23.23 14.70
CA ALA A 6 3.77 -21.90 14.81
C ALA A 6 4.05 -20.98 13.60
N LYS A 7 4.97 -21.36 12.71
CA LYS A 7 5.33 -20.58 11.50
C LYS A 7 4.90 -21.25 10.19
N LYS A 8 4.11 -22.32 10.26
CA LYS A 8 3.59 -22.99 9.05
C LYS A 8 2.40 -22.23 8.49
N VAL A 9 2.42 -21.99 7.18
CA VAL A 9 1.31 -21.41 6.44
C VAL A 9 0.36 -22.53 6.02
N PHE A 10 -0.91 -22.44 6.36
CA PHE A 10 -1.93 -23.36 5.91
C PHE A 10 -2.61 -22.78 4.67
N THR A 11 -2.70 -23.58 3.63
CA THR A 11 -3.30 -23.15 2.36
C THR A 11 -4.30 -24.18 1.85
N ASP A 12 -5.38 -23.69 1.25
CA ASP A 12 -6.30 -24.46 0.44
C ASP A 12 -6.15 -24.09 -1.03
N THR A 13 -6.26 -25.07 -1.89
CA THR A 13 -6.30 -24.85 -3.34
C THR A 13 -7.74 -24.90 -3.82
N LYS A 14 -8.18 -23.88 -4.54
CA LYS A 14 -9.53 -23.77 -5.10
C LYS A 14 -9.51 -23.28 -6.53
N ASP A 15 -10.35 -23.86 -7.36
CA ASP A 15 -10.55 -23.44 -8.74
C ASP A 15 -11.91 -22.73 -8.84
N TYR A 16 -11.88 -21.41 -8.99
CA TYR A 16 -13.09 -20.60 -9.08
C TYR A 16 -13.43 -20.26 -10.54
N PRO A 17 -14.61 -20.66 -11.05
CA PRO A 17 -15.11 -20.14 -12.34
C PRO A 17 -15.19 -18.63 -12.33
N LEU A 18 -14.92 -17.99 -13.48
CA LEU A 18 -14.97 -16.52 -13.59
C LEU A 18 -16.35 -15.94 -13.27
N SER A 19 -17.42 -16.69 -13.51
CA SER A 19 -18.77 -16.30 -13.08
C SER A 19 -18.91 -16.21 -11.57
N ILE A 20 -18.35 -17.16 -10.83
CA ILE A 20 -18.35 -17.17 -9.37
C ILE A 20 -17.45 -16.05 -8.82
N ILE A 21 -16.28 -15.86 -9.41
CA ILE A 21 -15.42 -14.72 -9.03
C ILE A 21 -16.16 -13.39 -9.17
N LYS A 22 -16.90 -13.20 -10.28
CA LYS A 22 -17.71 -11.99 -10.46
C LYS A 22 -18.76 -11.84 -9.36
N GLU A 23 -19.47 -12.89 -9.03
CA GLU A 23 -20.47 -12.92 -7.95
C GLU A 23 -19.84 -12.57 -6.61
N MET A 24 -18.74 -13.22 -6.23
CA MET A 24 -17.99 -12.91 -5.01
C MET A 24 -17.50 -11.45 -4.92
N PHE A 25 -17.18 -10.82 -6.06
CA PHE A 25 -16.87 -9.39 -6.09
C PHE A 25 -18.11 -8.52 -5.89
N ASP A 26 -19.26 -8.91 -6.44
CA ASP A 26 -20.51 -8.17 -6.33
C ASP A 26 -21.08 -8.24 -4.90
N ASP A 27 -20.96 -9.41 -4.25
CA ASP A 27 -21.43 -9.67 -2.90
C ASP A 27 -20.46 -9.15 -1.81
N GLY A 28 -19.24 -8.81 -2.19
CA GLY A 28 -18.21 -8.33 -1.27
C GLY A 28 -17.45 -9.44 -0.55
N ASP A 29 -17.60 -10.69 -0.98
CA ASP A 29 -16.85 -11.84 -0.45
C ASP A 29 -15.38 -11.79 -0.84
N ILE A 30 -15.06 -11.24 -2.01
CA ILE A 30 -13.70 -10.86 -2.39
C ILE A 30 -13.53 -9.36 -2.24
N ILE A 31 -12.62 -8.96 -1.37
CA ILE A 31 -12.32 -7.56 -1.10
C ILE A 31 -11.15 -7.12 -1.98
N PRO A 32 -11.39 -6.33 -3.04
CA PRO A 32 -10.31 -5.71 -3.78
C PRO A 32 -9.62 -4.66 -2.92
N GLN A 33 -8.32 -4.48 -3.11
CA GLN A 33 -7.57 -3.47 -2.38
C GLN A 33 -8.07 -2.06 -2.75
N PRO A 34 -8.37 -1.18 -1.77
CA PRO A 34 -9.01 0.13 -2.00
C PRO A 34 -8.24 1.03 -2.97
N ASP A 35 -6.92 0.95 -2.94
CA ASP A 35 -6.04 1.76 -3.78
C ASP A 35 -6.07 1.35 -5.26
N TYR A 36 -6.41 0.11 -5.54
CA TYR A 36 -6.56 -0.40 -6.91
C TYR A 36 -7.90 -0.08 -7.55
N GLN A 37 -8.92 0.29 -6.78
CA GLN A 37 -10.18 0.78 -7.36
C GLN A 37 -10.04 2.15 -8.01
N ARG A 38 -9.05 2.96 -7.56
CA ARG A 38 -8.75 4.27 -8.15
C ARG A 38 -7.70 4.21 -9.26
N ASP A 39 -6.80 3.20 -9.21
CA ASP A 39 -5.71 3.01 -10.15
C ASP A 39 -5.79 1.61 -10.79
N TYR A 40 -6.90 1.29 -11.48
CA TYR A 40 -6.90 0.20 -12.43
C TYR A 40 -5.91 0.57 -13.55
N ILE A 41 -4.68 0.14 -13.39
CA ILE A 41 -3.54 0.51 -14.24
C ILE A 41 -3.43 -0.41 -15.47
N MET A 42 -4.18 -1.52 -15.48
CA MET A 42 -4.13 -2.42 -16.62
C MET A 42 -4.77 -1.75 -17.83
N ASP A 43 -3.92 -1.34 -18.78
CA ASP A 43 -4.34 -0.86 -20.08
C ASP A 43 -5.33 -1.86 -20.72
N GLU A 44 -6.36 -1.36 -21.37
CA GLU A 44 -7.37 -2.18 -22.07
C GLU A 44 -6.74 -3.21 -23.02
N LYS A 45 -5.56 -2.91 -23.62
CA LYS A 45 -4.81 -3.85 -24.45
C LYS A 45 -4.31 -5.05 -23.64
N LYS A 46 -3.76 -4.82 -22.46
CA LYS A 46 -3.30 -5.91 -21.58
C LYS A 46 -4.48 -6.73 -21.05
N ALA A 47 -5.57 -6.06 -20.69
CA ALA A 47 -6.79 -6.72 -20.28
C ALA A 47 -7.37 -7.59 -21.42
N SER A 48 -7.36 -7.07 -22.64
CA SER A 48 -7.80 -7.83 -23.84
C SER A 48 -6.95 -9.05 -24.10
N LYS A 49 -5.63 -8.95 -24.01
CA LYS A 49 -4.71 -10.09 -24.13
C LYS A 49 -4.95 -11.14 -23.04
N LEU A 50 -5.31 -10.71 -21.83
CA LEU A 50 -5.67 -11.64 -20.75
C LEU A 50 -6.97 -12.40 -21.07
N ILE A 51 -7.97 -11.72 -21.64
CA ILE A 51 -9.23 -12.36 -22.09
C ILE A 51 -8.93 -13.33 -23.27
N GLU A 52 -8.09 -12.91 -24.21
CA GLU A 52 -7.66 -13.77 -25.32
C GLU A 52 -6.96 -15.04 -24.83
N SER A 53 -6.12 -14.93 -23.77
CA SER A 53 -5.48 -16.10 -23.15
C SER A 53 -6.50 -17.11 -22.61
N VAL A 54 -7.61 -16.63 -22.04
CA VAL A 54 -8.73 -17.49 -21.59
C VAL A 54 -9.36 -18.22 -22.78
N LEU A 55 -9.59 -17.54 -23.90
CA LEU A 55 -10.16 -18.13 -25.11
C LEU A 55 -9.23 -19.15 -25.74
N LEU A 56 -7.94 -18.89 -25.73
CA LEU A 56 -6.88 -19.79 -26.19
C LEU A 56 -6.57 -20.94 -25.22
N ARG A 57 -7.20 -20.96 -24.04
CA ARG A 57 -6.94 -21.92 -22.95
C ARG A 57 -5.48 -21.90 -22.48
N ILE A 58 -4.81 -20.75 -22.61
CA ILE A 58 -3.50 -20.54 -22.03
C ILE A 58 -3.64 -20.45 -20.50
N PRO A 59 -2.83 -21.18 -19.71
CA PRO A 59 -2.91 -21.14 -18.27
C PRO A 59 -2.75 -19.72 -17.73
N ILE A 60 -3.72 -19.28 -16.93
CA ILE A 60 -3.63 -18.02 -16.20
C ILE A 60 -2.80 -18.26 -14.94
N PRO A 61 -1.82 -17.39 -14.63
CA PRO A 61 -1.03 -17.54 -13.41
C PRO A 61 -1.92 -17.59 -12.17
N THR A 62 -1.55 -18.43 -11.21
CA THR A 62 -2.24 -18.64 -9.93
C THR A 62 -2.52 -17.32 -9.23
N VAL A 63 -3.72 -17.21 -8.67
CA VAL A 63 -4.13 -16.09 -7.82
C VAL A 63 -3.94 -16.48 -6.35
N TYR A 64 -3.45 -15.55 -5.55
CA TYR A 64 -3.29 -15.76 -4.11
C TYR A 64 -4.29 -14.90 -3.34
N LEU A 65 -5.07 -15.56 -2.50
CA LEU A 65 -6.09 -14.95 -1.65
C LEU A 65 -5.75 -15.22 -0.18
N CYS A 66 -6.26 -14.41 0.72
CA CYS A 66 -6.13 -14.63 2.16
C CYS A 66 -7.51 -14.53 2.81
N GLU A 67 -7.83 -15.50 3.63
CA GLU A 67 -9.06 -15.52 4.42
C GLU A 67 -8.96 -14.53 5.58
N GLU A 68 -9.92 -13.62 5.68
CA GLU A 68 -10.05 -12.65 6.74
C GLU A 68 -10.85 -13.22 7.94
N SER A 69 -10.89 -12.47 9.04
CA SER A 69 -11.55 -12.93 10.26
C SER A 69 -13.07 -13.08 10.13
N ASP A 70 -13.67 -12.35 9.20
CA ASP A 70 -15.11 -12.38 8.88
C ASP A 70 -15.45 -13.39 7.78
N GLY A 71 -14.49 -14.15 7.28
CA GLY A 71 -14.64 -15.13 6.22
C GLY A 71 -14.53 -14.57 4.80
N THR A 72 -14.35 -13.26 4.64
CA THR A 72 -14.09 -12.65 3.33
C THR A 72 -12.68 -12.99 2.84
N LEU A 73 -12.41 -12.80 1.55
CA LEU A 73 -11.12 -13.08 0.93
C LEU A 73 -10.46 -11.79 0.46
N SER A 74 -9.29 -11.46 1.00
CA SER A 74 -8.45 -10.38 0.48
C SER A 74 -7.51 -10.89 -0.60
N ILE A 75 -7.28 -10.08 -1.63
CA ILE A 75 -6.40 -10.47 -2.74
C ILE A 75 -4.96 -10.14 -2.39
N ILE A 76 -4.09 -11.15 -2.40
CA ILE A 76 -2.64 -11.00 -2.21
C ILE A 76 -1.94 -10.72 -3.54
N ASP A 77 -2.18 -11.57 -4.52
CA ASP A 77 -1.68 -11.40 -5.89
C ASP A 77 -2.76 -11.79 -6.91
N GLY A 78 -2.69 -11.16 -8.08
CA GLY A 78 -3.65 -11.39 -9.15
C GLY A 78 -4.78 -10.38 -9.23
N GLN A 79 -4.77 -9.33 -8.43
CA GLN A 79 -5.84 -8.32 -8.40
C GLN A 79 -6.14 -7.73 -9.77
N GLN A 80 -5.12 -7.30 -10.51
CA GLN A 80 -5.31 -6.72 -11.85
C GLN A 80 -5.97 -7.73 -12.81
N ARG A 81 -5.60 -9.01 -12.70
CA ARG A 81 -6.17 -10.11 -13.49
C ARG A 81 -7.64 -10.30 -13.14
N LEU A 82 -7.96 -10.48 -11.86
CA LEU A 82 -9.35 -10.66 -11.41
C LEU A 82 -10.23 -9.46 -11.75
N THR A 83 -9.74 -8.23 -11.50
CA THR A 83 -10.47 -7.01 -11.83
C THR A 83 -10.74 -6.89 -13.34
N SER A 84 -9.77 -7.28 -14.20
CA SER A 84 -9.97 -7.28 -15.65
C SER A 84 -11.08 -8.23 -16.07
N PHE A 85 -11.08 -9.46 -15.53
CA PHE A 85 -12.14 -10.42 -15.82
C PHE A 85 -13.51 -9.94 -15.37
N VAL A 86 -13.58 -9.43 -14.13
CA VAL A 86 -14.85 -8.91 -13.57
C VAL A 86 -15.38 -7.74 -14.37
N LYS A 87 -14.53 -6.76 -14.71
CA LYS A 87 -14.90 -5.62 -15.55
C LYS A 87 -15.35 -6.05 -16.95
N PHE A 88 -14.68 -7.03 -17.55
CA PHE A 88 -15.12 -7.54 -18.84
C PHE A 88 -16.49 -8.22 -18.74
N LEU A 89 -16.71 -9.08 -17.75
CA LEU A 89 -18.00 -9.72 -17.51
C LEU A 89 -19.12 -8.72 -17.18
N LYS A 90 -18.79 -7.55 -16.63
CA LYS A 90 -19.69 -6.40 -16.40
C LYS A 90 -19.90 -5.53 -17.64
N ASN A 91 -19.32 -5.91 -18.78
CA ASN A 91 -19.42 -5.17 -20.03
C ASN A 91 -18.72 -3.78 -20.01
N GLU A 92 -17.73 -3.60 -19.13
CA GLU A 92 -17.01 -2.34 -18.95
C GLU A 92 -15.74 -2.23 -19.82
N ILE A 93 -15.21 -3.35 -20.33
CA ILE A 93 -14.03 -3.41 -21.19
C ILE A 93 -14.42 -3.72 -22.61
N THR A 94 -13.84 -2.99 -23.56
CA THR A 94 -13.91 -3.27 -25.00
C THR A 94 -12.63 -3.95 -25.44
N LEU A 95 -12.73 -5.11 -26.08
CA LEU A 95 -11.59 -5.88 -26.59
C LEU A 95 -10.83 -5.08 -27.65
N LYS A 96 -9.49 -5.04 -27.52
CA LYS A 96 -8.60 -4.30 -28.42
C LYS A 96 -7.29 -5.04 -28.64
N ASN A 97 -6.79 -4.97 -29.87
CA ASN A 97 -5.48 -5.53 -30.22
C ASN A 97 -5.34 -7.04 -29.93
N LEU A 98 -6.43 -7.79 -30.13
CA LEU A 98 -6.39 -9.25 -30.14
C LEU A 98 -5.64 -9.72 -31.40
N GLU A 99 -4.83 -10.75 -31.24
CA GLU A 99 -3.96 -11.27 -32.31
C GLU A 99 -4.59 -12.51 -33.00
N GLU A 100 -5.21 -13.39 -32.21
CA GLU A 100 -5.83 -14.64 -32.72
C GLU A 100 -7.33 -14.47 -32.95
N TYR A 101 -8.03 -13.79 -32.04
CA TYR A 101 -9.48 -13.54 -32.15
C TYR A 101 -9.78 -12.12 -32.67
N THR A 102 -9.17 -11.79 -33.81
CA THR A 102 -9.27 -10.42 -34.40
C THR A 102 -10.71 -9.95 -34.61
N ASP A 103 -11.64 -10.85 -34.93
CA ASP A 103 -13.07 -10.56 -35.11
C ASP A 103 -13.77 -10.12 -33.83
N PHE A 104 -13.13 -10.24 -32.67
CA PHE A 104 -13.66 -9.77 -31.41
C PHE A 104 -13.15 -8.38 -31.05
N ASN A 105 -12.22 -7.81 -31.82
CA ASN A 105 -11.81 -6.43 -31.61
C ASN A 105 -12.99 -5.47 -31.75
N GLY A 106 -13.13 -4.54 -30.80
CA GLY A 106 -14.25 -3.61 -30.72
C GLY A 106 -15.49 -4.16 -30.00
N LYS A 107 -15.51 -5.46 -29.66
CA LYS A 107 -16.64 -6.08 -28.96
C LYS A 107 -16.47 -6.02 -27.45
N LYS A 108 -17.59 -5.94 -26.75
CA LYS A 108 -17.71 -6.14 -25.31
C LYS A 108 -18.24 -7.55 -25.04
N PHE A 109 -18.28 -7.95 -23.76
CA PHE A 109 -18.72 -9.29 -23.38
C PHE A 109 -20.11 -9.68 -23.91
N MET A 110 -21.07 -8.75 -23.83
CA MET A 110 -22.45 -8.99 -24.29
C MET A 110 -22.59 -9.08 -25.82
N ASP A 111 -21.60 -8.57 -26.57
CA ASP A 111 -21.58 -8.60 -28.03
C ASP A 111 -21.03 -9.93 -28.58
N LEU A 112 -20.48 -10.77 -27.69
CA LEU A 112 -19.96 -12.08 -28.07
C LEU A 112 -21.08 -13.12 -28.15
N ASP A 113 -20.86 -14.17 -28.98
CA ASP A 113 -21.79 -15.28 -29.09
C ASP A 113 -21.99 -15.99 -27.74
N LYS A 114 -23.18 -16.54 -27.52
CA LYS A 114 -23.52 -17.22 -26.26
C LYS A 114 -22.60 -18.36 -25.90
N THR A 115 -22.05 -19.06 -26.90
CA THR A 115 -21.07 -20.13 -26.68
C THR A 115 -19.77 -19.57 -26.15
N VAL A 116 -19.27 -18.46 -26.70
CA VAL A 116 -18.04 -17.77 -26.26
C VAL A 116 -18.25 -17.19 -24.86
N GLN A 117 -19.39 -16.53 -24.60
CA GLN A 117 -19.74 -16.02 -23.27
C GLN A 117 -19.71 -17.15 -22.22
N ARG A 118 -20.28 -18.34 -22.55
CA ARG A 118 -20.31 -19.49 -21.65
C ARG A 118 -18.91 -20.04 -21.40
N THR A 119 -18.06 -20.13 -22.43
CA THR A 119 -16.67 -20.55 -22.30
C THR A 119 -15.92 -19.66 -21.33
N ILE A 120 -16.02 -18.33 -21.49
CA ILE A 120 -15.37 -17.37 -20.60
C ILE A 120 -15.88 -17.51 -19.16
N LYS A 121 -17.22 -17.53 -18.97
CA LYS A 121 -17.83 -17.65 -17.63
C LYS A 121 -17.41 -18.92 -16.87
N ASN A 122 -17.24 -20.02 -17.58
CA ASN A 122 -16.94 -21.33 -16.99
C ASN A 122 -15.42 -21.57 -16.86
N THR A 123 -14.57 -20.68 -17.38
CA THR A 123 -13.13 -20.81 -17.19
C THR A 123 -12.80 -20.63 -15.73
N SER A 124 -12.12 -21.62 -15.15
CA SER A 124 -11.69 -21.58 -13.76
C SER A 124 -10.34 -20.91 -13.61
N ILE A 125 -10.20 -20.13 -12.56
CA ILE A 125 -8.95 -19.52 -12.13
C ILE A 125 -8.42 -20.31 -10.94
N HIS A 126 -7.22 -20.83 -11.10
CA HIS A 126 -6.51 -21.53 -10.04
C HIS A 126 -6.14 -20.55 -8.92
N SER A 127 -6.59 -20.81 -7.71
CA SER A 127 -6.43 -19.93 -6.57
C SER A 127 -5.87 -20.68 -5.37
N ILE A 128 -4.90 -20.09 -4.69
CA ILE A 128 -4.39 -20.58 -3.41
C ILE A 128 -4.94 -19.63 -2.33
N VAL A 129 -5.73 -20.19 -1.42
CA VAL A 129 -6.31 -19.47 -0.30
C VAL A 129 -5.47 -19.73 0.94
N ILE A 130 -4.81 -18.68 1.44
CA ILE A 130 -4.09 -18.73 2.69
C ILE A 130 -5.10 -18.60 3.82
N LYS A 131 -5.07 -19.56 4.74
CA LYS A 131 -5.96 -19.56 5.88
C LYS A 131 -5.60 -18.43 6.84
N LYS A 132 -6.55 -18.08 7.70
CA LYS A 132 -6.39 -17.03 8.71
C LYS A 132 -5.06 -17.15 9.46
N GLU A 133 -4.18 -16.19 9.24
CA GLU A 133 -2.84 -16.15 9.81
C GLU A 133 -2.64 -14.87 10.65
N SER A 134 -1.57 -14.84 11.47
CA SER A 134 -1.17 -13.61 12.15
C SER A 134 -0.84 -12.51 11.13
N GLN A 135 -1.05 -11.26 11.49
CA GLN A 135 -0.76 -10.12 10.59
C GLN A 135 0.72 -10.05 10.20
N GLU A 136 1.63 -10.43 11.11
CA GLU A 136 3.06 -10.50 10.83
C GLU A 136 3.37 -11.55 9.74
N LEU A 137 2.78 -12.73 9.83
CA LEU A 137 2.95 -13.80 8.84
C LEU A 137 2.32 -13.43 7.49
N LYS A 138 1.15 -12.79 7.51
CA LYS A 138 0.56 -12.20 6.30
C LYS A 138 1.54 -11.28 5.59
N TYR A 139 2.17 -10.35 6.32
CA TYR A 139 3.12 -9.41 5.72
C TYR A 139 4.29 -10.13 5.05
N GLU A 140 4.87 -11.15 5.69
CA GLU A 140 5.97 -11.91 5.11
C GLU A 140 5.54 -12.67 3.83
N ILE A 141 4.37 -13.30 3.84
CA ILE A 141 3.82 -14.00 2.68
C ILE A 141 3.62 -13.03 1.51
N PHE A 142 2.95 -11.92 1.77
CA PHE A 142 2.73 -10.87 0.77
C PHE A 142 4.06 -10.33 0.20
N ALA A 143 5.04 -10.07 1.05
CA ALA A 143 6.34 -9.58 0.62
C ALA A 143 7.08 -10.59 -0.28
N ARG A 144 6.98 -11.89 0.01
CA ARG A 144 7.61 -12.95 -0.79
C ARG A 144 6.89 -13.20 -2.12
N LEU A 145 5.55 -13.25 -2.11
CA LEU A 145 4.76 -13.47 -3.33
C LEU A 145 4.80 -12.26 -4.27
N ASN A 146 4.98 -11.06 -3.72
CA ASN A 146 4.99 -9.81 -4.46
C ASN A 146 6.33 -9.50 -5.17
N GLN A 147 7.20 -10.48 -5.38
CA GLN A 147 8.50 -10.29 -6.05
C GLN A 147 8.42 -10.24 -7.58
N GLY A 148 7.22 -10.18 -8.17
CA GLY A 148 6.98 -10.09 -9.60
C GLY A 148 7.30 -8.72 -10.23
N SER A 149 7.06 -8.57 -11.53
CA SER A 149 7.42 -7.41 -12.35
C SER A 149 6.83 -6.06 -11.92
N THR A 150 5.78 -6.06 -11.11
CA THR A 150 5.11 -4.87 -10.53
C THR A 150 4.99 -4.99 -9.02
N SER A 151 6.10 -5.18 -8.32
CA SER A 151 6.10 -5.37 -6.88
C SER A 151 5.54 -4.15 -6.12
N LEU A 152 4.70 -4.39 -5.12
CA LEU A 152 4.22 -3.38 -4.17
C LEU A 152 5.39 -2.86 -3.31
N LYS A 153 5.35 -1.59 -2.97
CA LYS A 153 6.28 -1.02 -1.99
C LYS A 153 5.87 -1.43 -0.57
N PRO A 154 6.80 -1.40 0.40
CA PRO A 154 6.49 -1.80 1.77
C PRO A 154 5.25 -1.12 2.37
N GLN A 155 5.04 0.17 2.10
CA GLN A 155 3.86 0.88 2.60
C GLN A 155 2.57 0.46 1.89
N GLU A 156 2.63 0.17 0.61
CA GLU A 156 1.48 -0.37 -0.12
C GLU A 156 1.06 -1.74 0.45
N LEU A 157 2.04 -2.58 0.81
CA LEU A 157 1.78 -3.86 1.50
C LEU A 157 1.14 -3.66 2.87
N ARG A 158 1.65 -2.71 3.68
CA ARG A 158 1.06 -2.40 4.99
C ARG A 158 -0.39 -1.95 4.85
N ASN A 159 -0.69 -1.11 3.86
CA ASN A 159 -2.06 -0.65 3.61
C ASN A 159 -3.02 -1.78 3.27
N CYS A 160 -2.52 -2.86 2.66
CA CYS A 160 -3.33 -4.03 2.35
C CYS A 160 -3.66 -4.85 3.59
N ILE A 161 -2.71 -4.97 4.50
CA ILE A 161 -2.75 -5.89 5.64
C ILE A 161 -3.35 -5.23 6.88
N TYR A 162 -2.90 -4.04 7.21
CA TYR A 162 -3.30 -3.33 8.42
C TYR A 162 -4.38 -2.29 8.12
N ARG A 163 -5.54 -2.77 7.60
CA ARG A 163 -6.71 -1.91 7.34
C ARG A 163 -7.35 -1.48 8.65
N GLY A 164 -7.81 -0.25 8.73
CA GLY A 164 -8.50 0.26 9.90
C GLY A 164 -8.39 1.78 10.04
N SER A 165 -8.87 2.29 11.17
CA SER A 165 -8.94 3.73 11.46
C SER A 165 -7.59 4.43 11.37
N PHE A 166 -6.54 3.80 11.88
CA PHE A 166 -5.18 4.35 11.84
C PHE A 166 -4.64 4.46 10.40
N ASN A 167 -4.79 3.39 9.59
CA ASN A 167 -4.36 3.43 8.19
C ASN A 167 -5.11 4.50 7.38
N ASN A 168 -6.41 4.67 7.64
CA ASN A 168 -7.22 5.72 7.01
C ASN A 168 -6.72 7.12 7.40
N MET A 169 -6.31 7.32 8.66
CA MET A 169 -5.71 8.57 9.12
C MET A 169 -4.38 8.85 8.41
N LEU A 170 -3.50 7.86 8.26
CA LEU A 170 -2.25 8.01 7.52
C LEU A 170 -2.51 8.45 6.07
N GLU A 171 -3.50 7.86 5.43
CA GLU A 171 -3.89 8.23 4.07
C GLU A 171 -4.43 9.66 4.00
N ASP A 172 -5.33 10.04 4.91
CA ASP A 172 -5.89 11.39 4.98
C ASP A 172 -4.80 12.45 5.17
N ILE A 173 -3.91 12.28 6.16
CA ILE A 173 -2.79 13.19 6.38
C ILE A 173 -1.90 13.28 5.14
N SER A 174 -1.56 12.15 4.54
CA SER A 174 -0.67 12.11 3.37
C SER A 174 -1.23 12.82 2.14
N ARG A 175 -2.55 12.93 2.03
CA ARG A 175 -3.23 13.61 0.92
C ARG A 175 -3.53 15.08 1.22
N SER A 176 -3.92 15.40 2.46
CA SER A 176 -4.45 16.71 2.83
C SER A 176 -3.42 17.66 3.41
N ASN A 177 -2.33 17.16 4.03
CA ASN A 177 -1.36 17.98 4.72
C ASN A 177 -0.40 18.70 3.77
N LYS A 178 -0.70 19.97 3.48
CA LYS A 178 0.11 20.83 2.61
C LYS A 178 1.50 21.15 3.18
N THR A 179 1.64 21.17 4.51
CA THR A 179 2.92 21.42 5.18
C THR A 179 3.87 20.26 4.96
N LEU A 180 3.38 19.01 5.10
CA LEU A 180 4.16 17.80 4.80
C LEU A 180 4.64 17.80 3.35
N ALA A 181 3.75 18.07 2.41
CA ALA A 181 4.07 18.13 0.98
C ALA A 181 5.12 19.21 0.68
N PHE A 182 5.00 20.39 1.30
CA PHE A 182 5.97 21.49 1.16
C PHE A 182 7.37 21.11 1.66
N LEU A 183 7.45 20.46 2.83
CA LEU A 183 8.74 20.11 3.46
C LEU A 183 9.42 18.92 2.80
N ILE A 184 8.68 17.94 2.29
CA ILE A 184 9.27 16.82 1.55
C ILE A 184 9.71 17.26 0.15
N GLY A 185 8.92 18.11 -0.51
CA GLY A 185 9.26 18.70 -1.82
C GLY A 185 9.33 17.70 -2.97
N ALA A 186 8.93 16.46 -2.78
CA ALA A 186 8.86 15.40 -3.77
C ALA A 186 7.42 14.98 -4.02
N GLU A 187 7.13 14.34 -5.16
CA GLU A 187 5.80 13.81 -5.40
C GLU A 187 5.47 12.65 -4.45
N ASN A 188 4.22 12.59 -3.98
CA ASN A 188 3.72 11.48 -3.17
C ASN A 188 3.49 10.23 -4.04
N LYS A 189 4.60 9.64 -4.50
CA LYS A 189 4.54 8.42 -5.31
C LYS A 189 4.48 7.19 -4.41
N ARG A 190 3.58 6.24 -4.78
CA ARG A 190 3.50 4.91 -4.17
C ARG A 190 3.47 4.96 -2.63
N LYS A 191 2.61 5.83 -2.08
CA LYS A 191 2.36 5.97 -0.65
C LYS A 191 3.57 6.42 0.18
N SER A 192 4.55 7.10 -0.42
CA SER A 192 5.76 7.57 0.28
C SER A 192 5.45 8.51 1.45
N TYR A 193 4.47 9.39 1.32
CA TYR A 193 4.07 10.27 2.43
C TYR A 193 3.41 9.53 3.59
N GLN A 194 2.62 8.50 3.30
CA GLN A 194 2.04 7.66 4.35
C GLN A 194 3.12 6.98 5.19
N GLU A 195 4.18 6.47 4.55
CA GLU A 195 5.31 5.88 5.27
C GLU A 195 6.01 6.93 6.15
N MET A 196 6.17 8.16 5.68
CA MET A 196 6.76 9.23 6.50
C MET A 196 5.91 9.54 7.73
N VAL A 197 4.59 9.64 7.58
CA VAL A 197 3.68 9.84 8.73
C VAL A 197 3.75 8.67 9.71
N LEU A 198 3.74 7.44 9.19
CA LEU A 198 3.88 6.23 10.01
C LEU A 198 5.21 6.19 10.78
N ARG A 199 6.32 6.58 10.12
CA ARG A 199 7.64 6.63 10.76
C ARG A 199 7.67 7.56 11.95
N TYR A 200 7.01 8.72 11.86
CA TYR A 200 6.88 9.63 13.00
C TYR A 200 6.27 8.94 14.23
N PHE A 201 5.12 8.32 14.08
CA PHE A 201 4.45 7.67 15.21
C PHE A 201 5.21 6.46 15.74
N ALA A 202 5.67 5.60 14.86
CA ALA A 202 6.33 4.35 15.24
C ALA A 202 7.72 4.55 15.84
N LEU A 203 8.48 5.57 15.40
CA LEU A 203 9.84 5.82 15.89
C LEU A 203 9.88 6.79 17.09
N LYS A 204 8.81 7.56 17.31
CA LYS A 204 8.69 8.44 18.48
C LYS A 204 8.80 7.63 19.79
N ASN A 205 8.21 6.44 19.82
CA ASN A 205 8.33 5.53 20.95
C ASN A 205 9.51 4.57 20.76
N TRP A 206 10.73 5.10 20.87
CA TRP A 206 11.96 4.34 20.69
C TRP A 206 12.09 3.11 21.60
N GLN A 207 11.38 3.06 22.73
CA GLN A 207 11.34 1.92 23.64
C GLN A 207 10.66 0.70 23.04
N GLU A 208 9.76 0.90 22.09
CA GLU A 208 9.06 -0.15 21.34
C GLU A 208 9.79 -0.50 20.03
N TYR A 209 11.02 0.02 19.81
CA TYR A 209 11.78 -0.29 18.61
C TYR A 209 12.15 -1.77 18.54
N SER A 210 11.79 -2.42 17.45
CA SER A 210 12.09 -3.83 17.21
C SER A 210 13.42 -4.03 16.48
N SER A 211 13.70 -5.23 15.99
CA SER A 211 14.96 -5.59 15.31
C SER A 211 15.25 -4.79 14.04
N SER A 212 14.25 -4.13 13.47
CA SER A 212 14.39 -3.30 12.26
C SER A 212 13.28 -2.26 12.17
N ILE A 213 13.52 -1.16 11.42
CA ILE A 213 12.51 -0.15 11.12
C ILE A 213 11.27 -0.81 10.50
N ALA A 214 11.44 -1.70 9.53
CA ALA A 214 10.32 -2.36 8.86
C ALA A 214 9.43 -3.11 9.85
N LYS A 215 10.03 -3.87 10.77
CA LYS A 215 9.29 -4.61 11.80
C LYS A 215 8.62 -3.66 12.80
N THR A 216 9.28 -2.60 13.21
CA THR A 216 8.73 -1.57 14.10
C THR A 216 7.48 -0.92 13.49
N LEU A 217 7.54 -0.55 12.20
CA LEU A 217 6.40 0.02 11.49
C LEU A 217 5.23 -0.96 11.40
N ASN A 218 5.50 -2.24 11.15
CA ASN A 218 4.47 -3.27 11.07
C ASN A 218 3.77 -3.46 12.41
N LEU A 219 4.53 -3.63 13.49
CA LEU A 219 4.00 -3.80 14.85
C LEU A 219 3.19 -2.59 15.31
N TYR A 220 3.65 -1.38 14.96
CA TYR A 220 2.91 -0.17 15.28
C TYR A 220 1.55 -0.12 14.56
N MET A 221 1.52 -0.44 13.27
CA MET A 221 0.26 -0.50 12.50
C MET A 221 -0.69 -1.58 13.03
N GLU A 222 -0.17 -2.74 13.41
CA GLU A 222 -0.97 -3.81 13.99
C GLU A 222 -1.61 -3.39 15.33
N LYS A 223 -0.81 -2.80 16.23
CA LYS A 223 -1.24 -2.33 17.54
C LYS A 223 -2.34 -1.25 17.46
N HIS A 224 -2.19 -0.33 16.50
CA HIS A 224 -3.06 0.84 16.36
C HIS A 224 -4.14 0.68 15.27
N GLN A 225 -4.26 -0.50 14.68
CA GLN A 225 -5.12 -0.77 13.52
C GLN A 225 -6.54 -0.22 13.68
N ASN A 226 -7.13 -0.40 14.87
CA ASN A 226 -8.52 -0.07 15.18
C ASN A 226 -8.65 0.94 16.33
N ASP A 227 -7.74 1.89 16.42
CA ASP A 227 -7.80 2.97 17.41
C ASP A 227 -9.16 3.70 17.33
N SER A 228 -9.61 4.16 18.47
CA SER A 228 -10.85 4.94 18.59
C SER A 228 -10.76 6.25 17.80
N LYS A 229 -11.92 6.82 17.46
CA LYS A 229 -11.96 8.14 16.79
C LYS A 229 -11.25 9.23 17.59
N GLU A 230 -11.35 9.18 18.90
CA GLU A 230 -10.73 10.16 19.81
C GLU A 230 -9.19 10.07 19.75
N GLU A 231 -8.65 8.84 19.77
CA GLU A 231 -7.21 8.60 19.64
C GLU A 231 -6.69 9.03 18.27
N ILE A 232 -7.41 8.68 17.20
CA ILE A 232 -7.08 9.10 15.83
C ILE A 232 -7.03 10.63 15.71
N GLU A 233 -8.01 11.36 16.25
CA GLU A 233 -8.01 12.82 16.22
C GLU A 233 -6.88 13.42 17.07
N LYS A 234 -6.53 12.80 18.19
CA LYS A 234 -5.38 13.20 19.00
C LYS A 234 -4.06 13.03 18.24
N LEU A 235 -3.84 11.86 17.63
CA LEU A 235 -2.66 11.58 16.83
C LEU A 235 -2.54 12.54 15.64
N LYS A 236 -3.65 12.79 14.95
CA LYS A 236 -3.69 13.73 13.81
C LYS A 236 -3.31 15.16 14.22
N LYS A 237 -3.84 15.64 15.33
CA LYS A 237 -3.49 16.97 15.87
C LYS A 237 -2.02 17.05 16.27
N GLU A 238 -1.52 16.02 16.93
CA GLU A 238 -0.12 15.93 17.34
C GLU A 238 0.83 16.01 16.15
N PHE A 239 0.61 15.19 15.12
CA PHE A 239 1.43 15.21 13.90
C PHE A 239 1.41 16.57 13.22
N ASN A 240 0.21 17.14 13.03
CA ASN A 240 0.04 18.43 12.36
C ASN A 240 0.74 19.55 13.13
N SER A 241 0.61 19.59 14.45
CA SER A 241 1.31 20.57 15.30
C SER A 241 2.82 20.45 15.19
N ASN A 242 3.35 19.23 15.21
CA ASN A 242 4.78 18.98 15.11
C ASN A 242 5.35 19.36 13.72
N ILE A 243 4.67 19.03 12.64
CA ILE A 243 5.14 19.36 11.29
C ILE A 243 5.06 20.87 11.01
N ASP A 244 4.08 21.58 11.58
CA ASP A 244 3.92 23.00 11.41
C ASP A 244 5.00 23.79 12.17
N ILE A 245 5.37 23.39 13.40
CA ILE A 245 6.46 24.03 14.14
C ILE A 245 7.82 23.80 13.44
N ILE A 246 8.05 22.62 12.89
CA ILE A 246 9.25 22.33 12.07
C ILE A 246 9.34 23.28 10.88
N LYS A 247 8.24 23.47 10.15
CA LYS A 247 8.17 24.43 9.04
C LYS A 247 8.49 25.84 9.47
N GLN A 248 7.94 26.30 10.62
CA GLN A 248 8.18 27.63 11.13
C GLN A 248 9.65 27.86 11.51
N VAL A 249 10.26 26.88 12.17
CA VAL A 249 11.63 26.99 12.67
C VAL A 249 12.66 26.75 11.57
N LEU A 250 12.51 25.70 10.74
CA LEU A 250 13.56 25.27 9.81
C LEU A 250 13.28 25.62 8.35
N GLY A 251 12.02 25.91 7.99
CA GLY A 251 11.64 26.23 6.63
C GLY A 251 11.72 25.02 5.67
N LYS A 252 11.82 25.30 4.38
CA LYS A 252 11.76 24.32 3.31
C LYS A 252 12.87 23.25 3.40
N ASP A 253 14.03 23.61 3.88
CA ASP A 253 15.23 22.78 3.88
C ASP A 253 15.31 21.87 5.12
N ALA A 254 14.24 21.84 5.95
CA ALA A 254 14.19 21.10 7.20
C ALA A 254 14.73 19.66 7.03
N PHE A 255 14.23 18.95 6.05
CA PHE A 255 14.54 17.55 5.81
C PHE A 255 15.55 17.28 4.70
N PHE A 256 16.26 18.32 4.23
CA PHE A 256 17.30 18.12 3.23
C PHE A 256 18.57 17.56 3.86
N GLY A 257 19.20 16.62 3.15
CA GLY A 257 20.47 16.05 3.55
C GLY A 257 21.64 17.00 3.31
N TYR A 258 22.82 16.57 3.76
CA TYR A 258 24.09 17.24 3.52
C TYR A 258 25.03 16.33 2.74
N ASP A 259 25.60 16.82 1.66
CA ASP A 259 26.61 16.12 0.84
C ASP A 259 27.99 16.40 1.47
N ARG A 260 28.54 15.40 2.15
CA ARG A 260 29.84 15.52 2.85
C ARG A 260 31.02 15.68 1.89
N GLU A 261 30.97 15.06 0.72
CA GLU A 261 32.04 15.15 -0.28
C GLU A 261 32.09 16.57 -0.87
N LYS A 262 30.93 17.10 -1.25
CA LYS A 262 30.80 18.44 -1.82
C LYS A 262 30.69 19.55 -0.77
N ARG A 263 30.65 19.21 0.50
CA ARG A 263 30.49 20.13 1.64
C ARG A 263 29.35 21.14 1.48
N LYS A 264 28.19 20.66 0.97
CA LYS A 264 27.03 21.52 0.73
C LYS A 264 25.71 20.85 1.08
N MET A 265 24.70 21.69 1.38
CA MET A 265 23.33 21.21 1.53
C MET A 265 22.85 20.59 0.23
N MET A 266 22.24 19.42 0.33
CA MET A 266 21.53 18.78 -0.79
C MET A 266 20.21 19.52 -1.02
N ASN A 267 19.81 19.68 -2.26
CA ASN A 267 18.47 20.13 -2.60
C ASN A 267 17.54 18.90 -2.77
N LYS A 268 17.61 18.00 -1.80
CA LYS A 268 16.90 16.72 -1.87
C LYS A 268 16.52 16.25 -0.46
N PHE A 269 15.30 15.72 -0.33
CA PHE A 269 14.80 15.06 0.86
C PHE A 269 15.70 13.89 1.29
N SER A 270 15.95 13.77 2.60
CA SER A 270 16.68 12.69 3.24
C SER A 270 15.81 12.05 4.34
N GLY A 271 15.52 10.76 4.20
CA GLY A 271 14.72 10.03 5.18
C GLY A 271 15.33 9.99 6.58
N SER A 272 16.66 9.83 6.68
CA SER A 272 17.35 9.84 7.98
C SER A 272 17.29 11.22 8.65
N THR A 273 17.46 12.30 7.87
CA THR A 273 17.31 13.66 8.38
C THR A 273 15.87 13.92 8.83
N TYR A 274 14.89 13.43 8.08
CA TYR A 274 13.48 13.50 8.47
C TYR A 274 13.24 12.81 9.81
N ASP A 275 13.64 11.54 9.96
CA ASP A 275 13.43 10.78 11.19
C ASP A 275 14.05 11.48 12.41
N SER A 276 15.28 11.95 12.27
CA SER A 276 15.98 12.62 13.38
C SER A 276 15.30 13.91 13.79
N ILE A 277 14.93 14.76 12.84
CA ILE A 277 14.35 16.07 13.14
C ILE A 277 12.92 15.95 13.63
N ILE A 278 12.07 15.14 12.98
CA ILE A 278 10.66 15.07 13.34
C ILE A 278 10.46 14.46 14.73
N ILE A 279 11.31 13.50 15.11
CA ILE A 279 11.29 12.91 16.44
C ILE A 279 11.86 13.87 17.47
N ALA A 280 12.99 14.51 17.21
CA ALA A 280 13.57 15.47 18.12
C ALA A 280 12.59 16.60 18.49
N PHE A 281 11.89 17.16 17.49
CA PHE A 281 10.90 18.19 17.73
C PHE A 281 9.69 17.70 18.55
N SER A 282 9.31 16.43 18.42
CA SER A 282 8.22 15.86 19.19
C SER A 282 8.51 15.67 20.69
N MET A 283 9.77 15.79 21.11
CA MET A 283 10.19 15.62 22.50
C MET A 283 10.03 16.89 23.35
N PHE A 284 9.79 18.04 22.70
CA PHE A 284 9.70 19.34 23.37
C PHE A 284 8.36 19.99 23.08
N ASN A 285 7.94 20.90 23.95
CA ASN A 285 6.74 21.68 23.69
C ASN A 285 7.02 22.82 22.68
N ASN A 286 6.00 23.21 21.93
CA ASN A 286 6.14 24.19 20.86
C ASN A 286 6.61 25.57 21.37
N HIS A 287 6.28 25.94 22.60
CA HIS A 287 6.70 27.24 23.20
C HIS A 287 8.23 27.26 23.33
N ASP A 288 8.82 26.24 23.96
CA ASP A 288 10.26 26.18 24.18
C ASP A 288 11.03 26.10 22.83
N ILE A 289 10.49 25.36 21.85
CA ILE A 289 11.04 25.31 20.51
C ILE A 289 11.06 26.71 19.87
N MET A 290 9.99 27.49 20.01
CA MET A 290 9.92 28.81 19.43
C MET A 290 10.86 29.81 20.12
N VAL A 291 10.94 29.78 21.45
CA VAL A 291 11.86 30.64 22.22
C VAL A 291 13.32 30.42 21.80
N HIS A 292 13.70 29.17 21.51
CA HIS A 292 15.08 28.82 21.14
C HIS A 292 15.26 28.59 19.63
N SER A 293 14.35 29.07 18.80
CA SER A 293 14.31 28.75 17.35
C SER A 293 15.59 29.05 16.61
N ASP A 294 16.27 30.19 16.87
CA ASP A 294 17.51 30.55 16.19
C ASP A 294 18.68 29.65 16.60
N GLN A 295 18.77 29.31 17.89
CA GLN A 295 19.80 28.38 18.39
C GLN A 295 19.60 26.98 17.81
N ILE A 296 18.35 26.50 17.76
CA ILE A 296 17.98 25.20 17.16
C ILE A 296 18.36 25.19 15.68
N ARG A 297 18.03 26.24 14.93
CA ARG A 297 18.35 26.37 13.51
C ARG A 297 19.84 26.32 13.26
N GLN A 298 20.63 27.04 14.05
CA GLN A 298 22.07 27.05 13.94
C GLN A 298 22.66 25.66 14.26
N LYS A 299 22.24 25.05 15.37
CA LYS A 299 22.76 23.74 15.80
C LYS A 299 22.45 22.64 14.79
N ILE A 300 21.24 22.59 14.24
CA ILE A 300 20.86 21.63 13.18
C ILE A 300 21.73 21.83 11.93
N LYS A 301 22.02 23.07 11.52
CA LYS A 301 22.93 23.33 10.40
C LYS A 301 24.36 22.83 10.66
N GLU A 302 24.84 22.91 11.88
CA GLU A 302 26.14 22.38 12.28
C GLU A 302 26.14 20.85 12.24
N MET A 303 25.17 20.22 12.92
CA MET A 303 25.02 18.75 12.96
C MET A 303 24.88 18.10 11.59
N LYS A 304 24.24 18.77 10.63
CA LYS A 304 24.14 18.25 9.27
C LYS A 304 25.48 18.20 8.54
N LYS A 305 26.48 18.97 8.99
CA LYS A 305 27.82 19.02 8.39
C LYS A 305 28.75 17.94 8.97
N GLU A 306 28.50 17.49 10.19
CA GLU A 306 29.18 16.37 10.86
C GLU A 306 28.71 15.01 10.32
#